data_46cf29b1882a1bacbeed2e3bf8702da6
#
_entry.id   46cf29b1882a1bacbeed2e3bf8702da6
#
_cell.length_a   1.000
_cell.length_b   1.000
_cell.length_c   1.000
_cell.angle_alpha   90.00
_cell.angle_beta   90.00
_cell.angle_gamma   90.00
#
_symmetry.space_group_name_H-M   'P 1'
#
loop_
_entity.id
_entity.type
_entity.pdbx_description
1 polymer ?
#
loop_
_entity_poly.entity_id
_entity_poly.type
_entity_poly.pdbx_seq_one_letter_code
_entity_poly.pdbx_strand_id
1 'polypeptide(L)'
;MINQQQLDLLKQGVATTWNMWREEHPDTPVKLNGVDLSEANLSEVNLAGADLGWTDLSRADLNNANLSKAMLAGADLSGANLAGADLSAADLSQANLIAADLTDADLAGADLRGADLCEARLVWATLEGALITPEQLSQASVGRESL
;
A
#
# COMPACT_ATOMS: atom_id res chain seq x y z
N MET A 1 -1.70 -3.62 19.62
CA MET A 1 -0.52 -4.49 19.92
C MET A 1 -0.15 -5.24 18.64
N ILE A 2 1.12 -5.22 18.28
CA ILE A 2 1.63 -5.91 17.09
C ILE A 2 1.48 -7.41 17.28
N ASN A 3 1.07 -8.11 16.23
CA ASN A 3 1.04 -9.56 16.25
C ASN A 3 2.37 -10.09 15.70
N GLN A 4 3.24 -10.55 16.60
CA GLN A 4 4.59 -11.00 16.24
C GLN A 4 4.57 -12.22 15.31
N GLN A 5 3.61 -13.13 15.50
CA GLN A 5 3.47 -14.30 14.64
C GLN A 5 3.14 -13.90 13.20
N GLN A 6 2.23 -12.93 13.02
CA GLN A 6 1.91 -12.40 11.70
C GLN A 6 3.14 -11.75 11.05
N LEU A 7 3.88 -10.97 11.82
CA LEU A 7 5.08 -10.29 11.31
C LEU A 7 6.13 -11.32 10.87
N ASP A 8 6.38 -12.33 11.69
CA ASP A 8 7.36 -13.37 11.38
C ASP A 8 6.97 -14.14 10.11
N LEU A 9 5.68 -14.46 9.97
CA LEU A 9 5.18 -15.16 8.80
C LEU A 9 5.35 -14.31 7.52
N LEU A 10 5.01 -13.04 7.62
CA LEU A 10 5.10 -12.12 6.49
C LEU A 10 6.56 -11.88 6.06
N LYS A 11 7.48 -11.81 7.01
CA LYS A 11 8.91 -11.59 6.75
C LYS A 11 9.59 -12.78 6.06
N GLN A 12 8.94 -13.93 5.99
CA GLN A 12 9.45 -15.06 5.21
C GLN A 12 9.51 -14.73 3.71
N GLY A 13 8.72 -13.73 3.25
CA GLY A 13 8.73 -13.29 1.86
C GLY A 13 8.11 -14.26 0.88
N VAL A 14 7.24 -15.16 1.36
CA VAL A 14 6.55 -16.15 0.54
C VAL A 14 5.05 -15.86 0.55
N ALA A 15 4.56 -15.23 -0.51
CA ALA A 15 3.16 -14.81 -0.60
C ALA A 15 2.17 -15.96 -0.42
N THR A 16 2.46 -17.12 -0.99
CA THR A 16 1.56 -18.29 -0.90
C THR A 16 1.36 -18.72 0.55
N THR A 17 2.41 -18.77 1.35
CA THR A 17 2.33 -19.12 2.77
C THR A 17 1.46 -18.13 3.55
N TRP A 18 1.68 -16.82 3.35
CA TRP A 18 0.89 -15.79 3.98
C TRP A 18 -0.58 -15.86 3.53
N ASN A 19 -0.82 -15.99 2.23
CA ASN A 19 -2.17 -15.98 1.68
C ASN A 19 -2.96 -17.20 2.13
N MET A 20 -2.34 -18.37 2.25
CA MET A 20 -2.98 -19.57 2.82
C MET A 20 -3.37 -19.31 4.27
N TRP A 21 -2.49 -18.70 5.06
CA TRP A 21 -2.81 -18.34 6.44
C TRP A 21 -4.02 -17.40 6.50
N ARG A 22 -4.09 -16.42 5.59
CA ARG A 22 -5.24 -15.49 5.50
C ARG A 22 -6.55 -16.24 5.21
N GLU A 23 -6.51 -17.21 4.31
CA GLU A 23 -7.69 -18.02 3.96
C GLU A 23 -8.15 -18.88 5.13
N GLU A 24 -7.21 -19.40 5.91
CA GLU A 24 -7.51 -20.24 7.10
C GLU A 24 -7.98 -19.40 8.29
N HIS A 25 -7.68 -18.11 8.32
CA HIS A 25 -7.98 -17.21 9.43
C HIS A 25 -8.70 -15.94 8.94
N PRO A 26 -9.87 -16.08 8.27
CA PRO A 26 -10.51 -14.94 7.60
C PRO A 26 -10.97 -13.84 8.55
N ASP A 27 -11.28 -14.18 9.79
CA ASP A 27 -11.78 -13.24 10.79
C ASP A 27 -10.69 -12.70 11.72
N THR A 28 -9.44 -13.13 11.54
CA THR A 28 -8.34 -12.69 12.38
C THR A 28 -7.80 -11.34 11.89
N PRO A 29 -7.86 -10.28 12.71
CA PRO A 29 -7.30 -8.98 12.28
C PRO A 29 -5.80 -9.06 12.07
N VAL A 30 -5.31 -8.41 11.03
CA VAL A 30 -3.88 -8.25 10.77
C VAL A 30 -3.43 -6.95 11.42
N LYS A 31 -2.57 -7.04 12.43
CA LYS A 31 -2.10 -5.90 13.24
C LYS A 31 -0.59 -5.77 13.12
N LEU A 32 -0.18 -4.88 12.23
CA LEU A 32 1.23 -4.66 11.89
C LEU A 32 1.62 -3.17 11.96
N ASN A 33 0.81 -2.38 12.66
CA ASN A 33 1.06 -0.95 12.78
C ASN A 33 2.41 -0.67 13.43
N GLY A 34 3.15 0.28 12.86
CA GLY A 34 4.44 0.74 13.40
C GLY A 34 5.60 -0.23 13.23
N VAL A 35 5.44 -1.33 12.50
CA VAL A 35 6.51 -2.31 12.29
C VAL A 35 7.45 -1.88 11.16
N ASP A 36 8.65 -2.46 11.12
CA ASP A 36 9.60 -2.29 10.05
C ASP A 36 9.46 -3.45 9.05
N LEU A 37 8.93 -3.13 7.87
CA LEU A 37 8.83 -4.00 6.70
C LEU A 37 9.57 -3.40 5.51
N SER A 38 10.54 -2.53 5.78
CA SER A 38 11.33 -1.90 4.72
C SER A 38 12.05 -2.96 3.88
N GLU A 39 12.06 -2.73 2.58
CA GLU A 39 12.69 -3.60 1.59
C GLU A 39 12.12 -5.04 1.56
N ALA A 40 11.03 -5.32 2.28
CA ALA A 40 10.44 -6.66 2.33
C ALA A 40 9.85 -7.07 0.98
N ASN A 41 9.92 -8.36 0.67
CA ASN A 41 9.22 -8.92 -0.47
C ASN A 41 7.77 -9.25 -0.06
N LEU A 42 6.86 -8.40 -0.49
CA LEU A 42 5.43 -8.51 -0.20
C LEU A 42 4.61 -8.57 -1.50
N SER A 43 5.25 -8.97 -2.61
CA SER A 43 4.55 -9.09 -3.88
C SER A 43 3.43 -10.12 -3.78
N GLU A 44 2.26 -9.75 -4.33
CA GLU A 44 1.07 -10.61 -4.40
C GLU A 44 0.45 -10.99 -3.05
N VAL A 45 0.92 -10.40 -1.93
CA VAL A 45 0.36 -10.71 -0.60
C VAL A 45 -1.04 -10.13 -0.43
N ASN A 46 -1.87 -10.83 0.31
CA ASN A 46 -3.19 -10.36 0.70
C ASN A 46 -3.11 -9.66 2.07
N LEU A 47 -3.07 -8.33 2.03
CA LEU A 47 -3.11 -7.46 3.21
C LEU A 47 -4.40 -6.64 3.27
N ALA A 48 -5.47 -7.13 2.64
CA ALA A 48 -6.76 -6.45 2.65
C ALA A 48 -7.23 -6.20 4.08
N GLY A 49 -7.61 -4.96 4.37
CA GLY A 49 -8.10 -4.54 5.69
C GLY A 49 -7.04 -4.54 6.79
N ALA A 50 -5.77 -4.78 6.49
CA ALA A 50 -4.71 -4.83 7.50
C ALA A 50 -4.47 -3.47 8.14
N ASP A 51 -4.13 -3.47 9.43
CA ASP A 51 -3.65 -2.28 10.14
C ASP A 51 -2.15 -2.15 9.91
N LEU A 52 -1.79 -1.21 9.06
CA LEU A 52 -0.41 -0.88 8.67
C LEU A 52 -0.09 0.59 8.95
N GLY A 53 -0.83 1.22 9.85
CA GLY A 53 -0.60 2.61 10.21
C GLY A 53 0.83 2.82 10.73
N TRP A 54 1.48 3.88 10.24
CA TRP A 54 2.86 4.25 10.64
C TRP A 54 3.91 3.15 10.41
N THR A 55 3.60 2.16 9.59
CA THR A 55 4.52 1.07 9.22
C THR A 55 5.60 1.60 8.28
N ASP A 56 6.82 1.12 8.44
CA ASP A 56 7.88 1.38 7.47
C ASP A 56 7.81 0.33 6.36
N LEU A 57 7.33 0.73 5.20
CA LEU A 57 7.27 -0.07 3.97
C LEU A 57 8.17 0.53 2.89
N SER A 58 9.13 1.36 3.29
CA SER A 58 10.02 2.01 2.33
C SER A 58 10.76 0.96 1.49
N ARG A 59 10.74 1.17 0.18
CA ARG A 59 11.35 0.27 -0.81
C ARG A 59 10.87 -1.17 -0.77
N ALA A 60 9.73 -1.46 -0.11
CA ALA A 60 9.14 -2.78 -0.14
C ALA A 60 8.62 -3.11 -1.55
N ASP A 61 8.64 -4.38 -1.91
CA ASP A 61 8.00 -4.86 -3.12
C ASP A 61 6.58 -5.30 -2.80
N LEU A 62 5.61 -4.48 -3.20
CA LEU A 62 4.17 -4.72 -3.02
C LEU A 62 3.48 -4.90 -4.39
N ASN A 63 4.24 -5.31 -5.40
CA ASN A 63 3.74 -5.52 -6.73
C ASN A 63 2.55 -6.49 -6.72
N ASN A 64 1.43 -6.06 -7.27
CA ASN A 64 0.18 -6.84 -7.32
C ASN A 64 -0.36 -7.26 -5.95
N ALA A 65 0.05 -6.61 -4.86
CA ALA A 65 -0.49 -6.89 -3.54
C ALA A 65 -1.94 -6.42 -3.42
N ASN A 66 -2.71 -7.12 -2.59
CA ASN A 66 -4.04 -6.67 -2.22
C ASN A 66 -3.96 -5.87 -0.91
N LEU A 67 -4.11 -4.56 -1.01
CA LEU A 67 -4.14 -3.61 0.10
C LEU A 67 -5.49 -2.91 0.18
N SER A 68 -6.54 -3.52 -0.41
CA SER A 68 -7.87 -2.92 -0.39
C SER A 68 -8.34 -2.72 1.05
N LYS A 69 -8.88 -1.52 1.34
CA LYS A 69 -9.35 -1.14 2.68
C LYS A 69 -8.28 -1.20 3.78
N ALA A 70 -7.01 -1.33 3.42
CA ALA A 70 -5.93 -1.31 4.41
C ALA A 70 -5.83 0.06 5.08
N MET A 71 -5.44 0.07 6.35
CA MET A 71 -5.17 1.29 7.10
C MET A 71 -3.67 1.59 6.99
N LEU A 72 -3.31 2.54 6.14
CA LEU A 72 -1.92 2.94 5.85
C LEU A 72 -1.65 4.39 6.25
N ALA A 73 -2.48 4.94 7.14
CA ALA A 73 -2.29 6.33 7.58
C ALA A 73 -0.89 6.53 8.18
N GLY A 74 -0.17 7.53 7.67
CA GLY A 74 1.18 7.85 8.13
C GLY A 74 2.25 6.83 7.77
N ALA A 75 1.94 5.78 7.00
CA ALA A 75 2.93 4.78 6.60
C ALA A 75 4.01 5.38 5.68
N ASP A 76 5.22 4.86 5.78
CA ASP A 76 6.29 5.21 4.87
C ASP A 76 6.33 4.20 3.72
N LEU A 77 5.89 4.63 2.54
CA LEU A 77 5.89 3.86 1.30
C LEU A 77 6.87 4.45 0.28
N SER A 78 7.83 5.26 0.76
CA SER A 78 8.79 5.92 -0.14
C SER A 78 9.59 4.88 -0.92
N GLY A 79 9.66 5.07 -2.23
CA GLY A 79 10.37 4.16 -3.13
C GLY A 79 9.77 2.75 -3.23
N ALA A 80 8.59 2.49 -2.64
CA ALA A 80 7.95 1.18 -2.71
C ALA A 80 7.46 0.88 -4.13
N ASN A 81 7.49 -0.39 -4.50
CA ASN A 81 6.88 -0.85 -5.74
C ASN A 81 5.44 -1.29 -5.45
N LEU A 82 4.48 -0.46 -5.85
CA LEU A 82 3.04 -0.70 -5.72
C LEU A 82 2.39 -0.93 -7.10
N ALA A 83 3.19 -1.25 -8.10
CA ALA A 83 2.67 -1.45 -9.44
C ALA A 83 1.62 -2.57 -9.46
N GLY A 84 0.45 -2.29 -10.01
CA GLY A 84 -0.65 -3.23 -10.08
C GLY A 84 -1.32 -3.56 -8.73
N ALA A 85 -0.94 -2.90 -7.65
CA ALA A 85 -1.54 -3.15 -6.33
C ALA A 85 -2.99 -2.66 -6.27
N ASP A 86 -3.80 -3.36 -5.49
CA ASP A 86 -5.16 -2.94 -5.17
C ASP A 86 -5.11 -2.14 -3.86
N LEU A 87 -5.29 -0.83 -3.96
CA LEU A 87 -5.38 0.12 -2.85
C LEU A 87 -6.77 0.73 -2.75
N SER A 88 -7.77 0.08 -3.37
CA SER A 88 -9.13 0.60 -3.36
C SER A 88 -9.65 0.77 -1.94
N ALA A 89 -10.25 1.93 -1.66
CA ALA A 89 -10.77 2.30 -0.36
C ALA A 89 -9.73 2.26 0.79
N ALA A 90 -8.44 2.22 0.50
CA ALA A 90 -7.39 2.27 1.51
C ALA A 90 -7.28 3.67 2.13
N ASP A 91 -6.90 3.74 3.38
CA ASP A 91 -6.56 4.99 4.06
C ASP A 91 -5.05 5.23 3.91
N LEU A 92 -4.68 6.14 3.02
CA LEU A 92 -3.31 6.58 2.77
C LEU A 92 -3.08 8.00 3.27
N SER A 93 -3.96 8.48 4.15
CA SER A 93 -3.83 9.84 4.67
C SER A 93 -2.47 10.02 5.35
N GLN A 94 -1.79 11.13 5.01
CA GLN A 94 -0.47 11.48 5.52
C GLN A 94 0.63 10.44 5.24
N ALA A 95 0.39 9.50 4.33
CA ALA A 95 1.41 8.52 3.93
C ALA A 95 2.53 9.20 3.14
N ASN A 96 3.73 8.68 3.26
CA ASN A 96 4.86 9.09 2.43
C ASN A 96 4.92 8.18 1.20
N LEU A 97 4.57 8.72 0.04
CA LEU A 97 4.61 8.02 -1.25
C LEU A 97 5.68 8.60 -2.19
N ILE A 98 6.68 9.29 -1.62
CA ILE A 98 7.75 9.88 -2.44
C ILE A 98 8.42 8.78 -3.27
N ALA A 99 8.48 9.01 -4.58
CA ALA A 99 9.13 8.10 -5.54
C ALA A 99 8.53 6.68 -5.56
N ALA A 100 7.33 6.46 -5.01
CA ALA A 100 6.65 5.18 -5.09
C ALA A 100 6.16 4.92 -6.53
N ASP A 101 6.19 3.67 -6.94
CA ASP A 101 5.65 3.26 -8.24
C ASP A 101 4.22 2.74 -8.05
N LEU A 102 3.25 3.53 -8.50
CA LEU A 102 1.81 3.21 -8.47
C LEU A 102 1.26 2.96 -9.88
N THR A 103 2.12 2.58 -10.80
CA THR A 103 1.71 2.26 -12.17
C THR A 103 0.67 1.15 -12.16
N ASP A 104 -0.45 1.35 -12.84
CA ASP A 104 -1.57 0.40 -12.89
C ASP A 104 -2.22 0.09 -11.53
N ALA A 105 -1.92 0.84 -10.48
CA ALA A 105 -2.54 0.62 -9.18
C ALA A 105 -4.01 1.06 -9.18
N ASP A 106 -4.83 0.37 -8.39
CA ASP A 106 -6.21 0.76 -8.17
C ASP A 106 -6.30 1.58 -6.87
N LEU A 107 -6.55 2.88 -7.01
CA LEU A 107 -6.72 3.82 -5.91
C LEU A 107 -8.18 4.32 -5.80
N ALA A 108 -9.12 3.59 -6.39
CA ALA A 108 -10.53 3.98 -6.35
C ALA A 108 -11.01 4.12 -4.90
N GLY A 109 -11.54 5.30 -4.57
CA GLY A 109 -12.04 5.58 -3.22
C GLY A 109 -10.98 5.69 -2.14
N ALA A 110 -9.69 5.67 -2.47
CA ALA A 110 -8.61 5.80 -1.49
C ALA A 110 -8.56 7.23 -0.91
N ASP A 111 -8.18 7.33 0.35
CA ASP A 111 -7.97 8.61 1.02
C ASP A 111 -6.48 8.96 0.97
N LEU A 112 -6.13 9.96 0.14
CA LEU A 112 -4.75 10.43 -0.04
C LEU A 112 -4.54 11.82 0.58
N ARG A 113 -5.44 12.26 1.47
CA ARG A 113 -5.31 13.59 2.08
C ARG A 113 -4.02 13.69 2.89
N GLY A 114 -3.22 14.71 2.58
CA GLY A 114 -1.94 14.93 3.25
C GLY A 114 -0.82 13.98 2.84
N ALA A 115 -1.06 13.05 1.93
CA ALA A 115 -0.01 12.17 1.41
C ALA A 115 0.98 12.94 0.55
N ASP A 116 2.26 12.59 0.63
CA ASP A 116 3.31 13.15 -0.19
C ASP A 116 3.52 12.27 -1.43
N LEU A 117 3.18 12.82 -2.61
CA LEU A 117 3.27 12.13 -3.90
C LEU A 117 4.42 12.65 -4.77
N CYS A 118 5.39 13.33 -4.17
CA CYS A 118 6.52 13.89 -4.92
C CYS A 118 7.26 12.77 -5.67
N GLU A 119 7.40 12.92 -6.98
CA GLU A 119 8.05 11.93 -7.86
C GLU A 119 7.36 10.55 -7.91
N ALA A 120 6.19 10.39 -7.30
CA ALA A 120 5.42 9.15 -7.43
C ALA A 120 4.94 8.95 -8.87
N ARG A 121 4.85 7.70 -9.31
CA ARG A 121 4.38 7.34 -10.65
C ARG A 121 2.94 6.85 -10.57
N LEU A 122 2.03 7.57 -11.24
CA LEU A 122 0.59 7.25 -11.28
C LEU A 122 0.11 6.86 -12.68
N VAL A 123 1.02 6.45 -13.56
CA VAL A 123 0.68 6.09 -14.93
C VAL A 123 -0.29 4.92 -14.92
N TRP A 124 -1.45 5.09 -15.58
CA TRP A 124 -2.53 4.09 -15.65
C TRP A 124 -3.21 3.78 -14.31
N ALA A 125 -2.90 4.53 -13.23
CA ALA A 125 -3.58 4.34 -11.94
C ALA A 125 -5.06 4.75 -12.04
N THR A 126 -5.94 4.02 -11.33
CA THR A 126 -7.35 4.36 -11.20
C THR A 126 -7.52 5.27 -9.99
N LEU A 127 -8.10 6.46 -10.18
CA LEU A 127 -8.28 7.46 -9.12
C LEU A 127 -9.74 7.82 -8.89
N GLU A 128 -10.69 7.05 -9.43
CA GLU A 128 -12.11 7.34 -9.30
C GLU A 128 -12.52 7.39 -7.83
N GLY A 129 -13.09 8.53 -7.41
CA GLY A 129 -13.54 8.71 -6.03
C GLY A 129 -12.41 8.88 -5.01
N ALA A 130 -11.15 8.90 -5.42
CA ALA A 130 -10.04 9.14 -4.50
C ALA A 130 -10.03 10.59 -3.99
N LEU A 131 -9.65 10.76 -2.72
CA LEU A 131 -9.49 12.07 -2.11
C LEU A 131 -8.06 12.54 -2.36
N ILE A 132 -7.86 13.29 -3.43
CA ILE A 132 -6.56 13.78 -3.89
C ILE A 132 -6.73 15.19 -4.45
N THR A 133 -5.74 16.06 -4.21
CA THR A 133 -5.77 17.43 -4.69
C THR A 133 -5.03 17.60 -6.02
N PRO A 134 -5.33 18.67 -6.80
CA PRO A 134 -4.54 19.00 -7.98
C PRO A 134 -3.06 19.22 -7.69
N GLU A 135 -2.73 19.78 -6.53
CA GLU A 135 -1.34 19.98 -6.11
C GLU A 135 -0.61 18.68 -5.94
N GLN A 136 -1.25 17.68 -5.31
CA GLN A 136 -0.67 16.34 -5.17
C GLN A 136 -0.42 15.70 -6.53
N LEU A 137 -1.39 15.80 -7.45
CA LEU A 137 -1.25 15.26 -8.81
C LEU A 137 -0.12 15.95 -9.58
N SER A 138 0.10 17.25 -9.35
CA SER A 138 1.16 18.01 -10.04
C SER A 138 2.56 17.55 -9.61
N GLN A 139 2.70 16.96 -8.43
CA GLN A 139 3.97 16.46 -7.92
C GLN A 139 4.30 15.07 -8.44
N ALA A 140 3.30 14.34 -8.87
CA ALA A 140 3.43 12.98 -9.36
C ALA A 140 3.62 12.96 -10.89
N SER A 141 4.12 11.83 -11.40
CA SER A 141 4.19 11.57 -12.84
C SER A 141 2.92 10.85 -13.27
N VAL A 142 2.08 11.53 -14.05
CA VAL A 142 0.85 10.96 -14.59
C VAL A 142 1.00 10.80 -16.09
N GLY A 143 0.63 9.65 -16.63
CA GLY A 143 0.53 9.47 -18.08
C GLY A 143 -0.68 10.24 -18.62
N ARG A 144 -0.66 10.58 -19.92
CA ARG A 144 -1.78 11.29 -20.56
C ARG A 144 -3.11 10.54 -20.40
N GLU A 145 -3.05 9.24 -20.35
CA GLU A 145 -4.20 8.35 -20.28
C GLU A 145 -4.77 8.21 -18.85
N SER A 146 -4.03 8.70 -17.85
CA SER A 146 -4.47 8.67 -16.44
C SER A 146 -5.34 9.86 -16.05
N LEU A 147 -5.54 10.81 -16.96
CA LEU A 147 -6.28 12.05 -16.72
C LEU A 147 -7.68 12.05 -17.33
#